data_f811cf06c94df656d2f96fdbd6c29911
#
_entry.id   f811cf06c94df656d2f96fdbd6c29911
#
_cell.length_a   1.000
_cell.length_b   1.000
_cell.length_c   1.000
_cell.angle_alpha   90.00
_cell.angle_beta   90.00
_cell.angle_gamma   90.00
#
_symmetry.space_group_name_H-M   'P 1'
#
loop_
_entity.id
_entity.type
_entity.pdbx_description
1 polymer ?
#
loop_
_entity_poly.entity_id
_entity_poly.type
_entity_poly.pdbx_seq_one_letter_code
_entity_poly.pdbx_strand_id
1 'polypeptide(L)'
;MNSNAIFPYGQDPVSESFRFDLAFFSCRGIDQDGIYETSFSQANFKKEMMQRAKQKILLVDDSKFDSTHFFKIGNFEDYDAVVTNQMPHSNYLNLFETKDVELLYPE
;
A
#
# COMPACT_ATOMS: atom_id res chain seq x y z
N MET A 1 -12.15 11.57 -2.49
CA MET A 1 -11.96 11.61 -3.31
C MET A 1 -12.07 10.94 -3.96
N ASN A 2 -12.51 10.86 -4.27
CA ASN A 2 -12.47 10.29 -4.94
C ASN A 2 -11.71 10.36 -5.71
N SER A 3 -11.28 10.33 -5.84
CA SER A 3 -10.69 10.45 -6.54
C SER A 3 -10.63 10.26 -7.42
N ASN A 4 -11.22 10.01 -7.71
CA ASN A 4 -11.07 9.81 -8.53
C ASN A 4 -10.80 10.30 -9.36
N ALA A 5 -11.03 10.71 -8.85
CA ALA A 5 -10.69 11.48 -9.68
C ALA A 5 -9.90 11.47 -10.51
N ILE A 6 -9.91 11.07 -10.82
CA ILE A 6 -9.09 11.00 -11.13
C ILE A 6 -8.71 10.99 -12.44
N PHE A 7 -7.61 11.23 -12.57
CA PHE A 7 -6.97 11.55 -13.78
C PHE A 7 -6.40 10.31 -14.35
N PRO A 8 -6.69 9.94 -15.58
CA PRO A 8 -6.21 8.69 -16.11
C PRO A 8 -4.72 8.75 -16.36
N TYR A 9 -4.04 7.79 -15.80
CA TYR A 9 -2.74 7.35 -16.25
C TYR A 9 -1.65 8.40 -16.28
N GLY A 10 -1.71 9.33 -15.39
CA GLY A 10 -0.65 10.30 -15.31
C GLY A 10 -0.52 11.21 -16.51
N GLN A 11 -1.56 11.31 -17.31
CA GLN A 11 -1.56 12.18 -18.44
C GLN A 11 -1.79 13.64 -18.07
N ASP A 12 -2.28 13.87 -16.89
CA ASP A 12 -2.65 15.19 -16.44
C ASP A 12 -1.42 15.92 -15.91
N PRO A 13 -1.07 17.06 -16.46
CA PRO A 13 0.10 17.80 -15.96
C PRO A 13 -0.04 18.22 -14.50
N VAL A 14 -1.27 18.39 -14.02
CA VAL A 14 -1.48 18.76 -12.62
C VAL A 14 -1.01 17.64 -11.71
N SER A 15 -1.29 16.37 -12.08
CA SER A 15 -0.92 15.26 -11.23
C SER A 15 0.60 15.14 -11.09
N GLU A 16 1.35 15.62 -12.05
CA GLU A 16 2.81 15.54 -11.99
C GLU A 16 3.41 16.49 -10.96
N SER A 17 2.75 17.58 -10.68
CA SER A 17 3.21 18.50 -9.66
C SER A 17 2.58 18.26 -8.30
N PHE A 18 1.68 17.30 -8.22
CA PHE A 18 0.93 17.02 -7.02
C PHE A 18 1.81 16.31 -5.99
N ARG A 19 1.63 16.68 -4.73
CA ARG A 19 2.29 16.02 -3.60
C ARG A 19 1.30 15.92 -2.47
N PHE A 20 1.37 14.81 -1.74
CA PHE A 20 0.49 14.58 -0.59
C PHE A 20 1.32 14.55 0.68
N ASP A 21 0.80 15.12 1.75
CA ASP A 21 1.43 14.94 3.05
C ASP A 21 1.18 13.54 3.58
N LEU A 22 -0.01 13.01 3.35
CA LEU A 22 -0.41 11.70 3.85
C LEU A 22 -1.31 11.05 2.82
N ALA A 23 -1.08 9.79 2.55
CA ALA A 23 -1.92 9.02 1.63
C ALA A 23 -2.19 7.64 2.21
N PHE A 24 -3.40 7.16 1.99
CA PHE A 24 -3.82 5.82 2.38
C PHE A 24 -3.94 4.95 1.14
N PHE A 25 -3.47 3.73 1.26
CA PHE A 25 -3.46 2.79 0.15
C PHE A 25 -4.13 1.49 0.57
N SER A 26 -4.64 0.77 -0.40
CA SER A 26 -5.14 -0.58 -0.21
C SER A 26 -4.41 -1.51 -1.16
N CYS A 27 -4.62 -2.82 -1.01
CA CYS A 27 -4.01 -3.80 -1.89
C CYS A 27 -4.93 -5.02 -1.97
N ARG A 28 -4.55 -5.95 -2.84
CA ARG A 28 -5.31 -7.18 -3.01
C ARG A 28 -4.64 -8.36 -2.34
N GLY A 29 -3.38 -8.25 -2.00
CA GLY A 29 -2.71 -9.32 -1.31
C GLY A 29 -1.39 -8.90 -0.74
N ILE A 30 -0.95 -9.66 0.27
CA ILE A 30 0.31 -9.46 0.97
C ILE A 30 0.93 -10.82 1.18
N ASP A 31 2.22 -10.94 0.91
CA ASP A 31 2.98 -12.08 1.39
C ASP A 31 4.30 -11.57 1.94
N GLN A 32 5.21 -12.47 2.29
CA GLN A 32 6.46 -12.05 2.92
C GLN A 32 7.37 -11.28 1.98
N ASP A 33 7.10 -11.35 0.68
CA ASP A 33 7.92 -10.69 -0.32
C ASP A 33 7.39 -9.32 -0.72
N GLY A 34 6.16 -9.01 -0.39
CA GLY A 34 5.66 -7.68 -0.74
C GLY A 34 4.15 -7.55 -0.77
N ILE A 35 3.73 -6.54 -1.49
CA ILE A 35 2.35 -6.05 -1.58
C ILE A 35 1.91 -6.18 -3.03
N TYR A 36 0.67 -6.67 -3.27
CA TYR A 36 0.26 -7.04 -4.61
C TYR A 36 -1.09 -6.47 -5.01
N GLU A 37 -1.24 -6.30 -6.33
CA GLU A 37 -2.50 -5.94 -6.97
C GLU A 37 -2.81 -6.94 -8.08
N THR A 38 -4.10 -7.02 -8.45
CA THR A 38 -4.56 -7.90 -9.52
C THR A 38 -4.61 -7.20 -10.87
N SER A 39 -4.72 -5.88 -10.89
CA SER A 39 -4.90 -5.09 -12.10
C SER A 39 -3.65 -4.28 -12.38
N PHE A 40 -3.19 -4.32 -13.64
CA PHE A 40 -2.02 -3.57 -14.06
C PHE A 40 -2.23 -2.06 -13.88
N SER A 41 -3.39 -1.57 -14.25
CA SER A 41 -3.66 -0.13 -14.14
C SER A 41 -3.71 0.31 -12.69
N GLN A 42 -4.29 -0.50 -11.80
CA GLN A 42 -4.29 -0.19 -10.38
C GLN A 42 -2.88 -0.21 -9.80
N ALA A 43 -2.08 -1.18 -10.22
CA ALA A 43 -0.70 -1.28 -9.75
C ALA A 43 0.09 -0.05 -10.14
N ASN A 44 -0.01 0.36 -11.39
CA ASN A 44 0.69 1.55 -11.87
C ASN A 44 0.23 2.81 -11.17
N PHE A 45 -1.08 2.96 -11.00
CA PHE A 45 -1.63 4.13 -10.34
C PHE A 45 -1.12 4.23 -8.90
N LYS A 46 -1.13 3.12 -8.18
CA LYS A 46 -0.68 3.12 -6.79
C LYS A 46 0.81 3.39 -6.67
N LYS A 47 1.62 2.82 -7.56
CA LYS A 47 3.05 3.11 -7.55
C LYS A 47 3.32 4.60 -7.77
N GLU A 48 2.57 5.20 -8.69
CA GLU A 48 2.70 6.61 -8.99
C GLU A 48 2.35 7.46 -7.77
N MET A 49 1.21 7.14 -7.15
CA MET A 49 0.75 7.92 -6.00
C MET A 49 1.70 7.76 -4.81
N MET A 50 2.28 6.59 -4.64
CA MET A 50 3.23 6.37 -3.55
C MET A 50 4.45 7.27 -3.68
N GLN A 51 4.88 7.55 -4.90
CA GLN A 51 6.01 8.45 -5.11
C GLN A 51 5.71 9.89 -4.75
N ARG A 52 4.43 10.24 -4.66
CA ARG A 52 4.01 11.62 -4.40
C ARG A 52 3.61 11.87 -2.96
N ALA A 53 3.59 10.83 -2.13
CA ALA A 53 3.16 10.95 -0.75
C ALA A 53 4.36 10.98 0.17
N LYS A 54 4.31 11.89 1.16
CA LYS A 54 5.34 11.93 2.19
C LYS A 54 5.17 10.79 3.16
N GLN A 55 3.94 10.55 3.60
CA GLN A 55 3.62 9.44 4.50
C GLN A 55 2.62 8.52 3.82
N LYS A 56 2.87 7.23 3.92
CA LYS A 56 2.09 6.22 3.23
C LYS A 56 1.61 5.20 4.24
N ILE A 57 0.29 5.03 4.32
CA ILE A 57 -0.35 4.10 5.23
C ILE A 57 -1.09 3.06 4.42
N LEU A 58 -0.80 1.80 4.67
CA LEU A 58 -1.49 0.71 4.00
C LEU A 58 -2.63 0.22 4.88
N LEU A 59 -3.84 0.22 4.33
CA LEU A 59 -5.02 -0.28 5.02
C LEU A 59 -5.37 -1.63 4.42
N VAL A 60 -5.39 -2.66 5.25
CA VAL A 60 -5.59 -4.01 4.73
C VAL A 60 -6.29 -4.85 5.78
N ASP A 61 -7.26 -5.66 5.37
CA ASP A 61 -7.87 -6.61 6.29
C ASP A 61 -7.10 -7.92 6.27
N ASP A 62 -7.38 -8.76 7.27
CA ASP A 62 -6.61 -9.98 7.49
C ASP A 62 -6.74 -10.99 6.35
N SER A 63 -7.77 -10.89 5.53
CA SER A 63 -7.94 -11.81 4.41
C SER A 63 -6.92 -11.61 3.31
N LYS A 64 -6.21 -10.48 3.35
CA LYS A 64 -5.23 -10.18 2.31
C LYS A 64 -3.86 -10.78 2.59
N PHE A 65 -3.61 -11.23 3.81
CA PHE A 65 -2.33 -11.84 4.14
C PHE A 65 -2.22 -13.23 3.50
N ASP A 66 -1.01 -13.61 3.15
CA ASP A 66 -0.69 -14.89 2.50
C ASP A 66 -1.34 -15.03 1.14
N SER A 67 -1.46 -13.92 0.43
CA SER A 67 -2.12 -13.87 -0.87
C SER A 67 -1.22 -13.16 -1.85
N THR A 68 -0.83 -13.85 -2.90
CA THR A 68 0.07 -13.33 -3.93
C THR A 68 -0.72 -13.12 -5.22
N HIS A 69 -0.46 -12.01 -5.89
CA HIS A 69 -1.13 -11.70 -7.14
C HIS A 69 -0.10 -11.30 -8.19
N PHE A 70 -0.59 -10.98 -9.39
CA PHE A 70 0.29 -10.78 -10.54
C PHE A 70 1.23 -9.60 -10.41
N PHE A 71 0.77 -8.49 -9.83
CA PHE A 71 1.52 -7.26 -9.91
C PHE A 71 1.96 -6.82 -8.53
N LYS A 72 3.25 -6.90 -8.28
CA LYS A 72 3.83 -6.41 -7.03
C LYS A 72 3.90 -4.89 -7.10
N ILE A 73 3.34 -4.22 -6.10
CA ILE A 73 3.31 -2.76 -6.08
C ILE A 73 4.32 -2.18 -5.11
N GLY A 74 4.90 -3.00 -4.25
CA GLY A 74 5.90 -2.47 -3.33
C GLY A 74 6.30 -3.48 -2.30
N ASN A 75 7.17 -3.02 -1.41
CA ASN A 75 7.64 -3.78 -0.26
C ASN A 75 7.09 -3.13 1.01
N PHE A 76 7.20 -3.83 2.13
CA PHE A 76 6.70 -3.30 3.40
C PHE A 76 7.38 -1.98 3.76
N GLU A 77 8.68 -1.90 3.53
CA GLU A 77 9.43 -0.70 3.90
C GLU A 77 9.08 0.53 3.06
N ASP A 78 8.29 0.35 2.01
CA ASP A 78 7.79 1.48 1.24
C ASP A 78 6.65 2.20 1.94
N TYR A 79 6.11 1.61 3.00
CA TYR A 79 5.01 2.17 3.78
C TYR A 79 5.50 2.56 5.16
N ASP A 80 4.95 3.62 5.71
CA ASP A 80 5.29 4.06 7.06
C ASP A 80 4.54 3.26 8.10
N ALA A 81 3.33 2.83 7.78
CA ALA A 81 2.54 2.03 8.69
C ALA A 81 1.57 1.14 7.92
N VAL A 82 1.19 0.04 8.57
CA VAL A 82 0.17 -0.87 8.08
C VAL A 82 -0.91 -0.97 9.14
N VAL A 83 -2.16 -0.75 8.75
CA VAL A 83 -3.31 -0.85 9.63
C VAL A 83 -4.14 -2.04 9.19
N THR A 84 -4.41 -2.95 10.11
CA THR A 84 -5.20 -4.14 9.80
C THR A 84 -6.23 -4.37 10.91
N ASN A 85 -7.16 -5.31 10.68
CA ASN A 85 -8.28 -5.52 11.60
C ASN A 85 -8.00 -6.52 12.70
N GLN A 86 -6.93 -7.30 12.56
CA GLN A 86 -6.53 -8.24 13.63
C GLN A 86 -5.03 -8.42 13.61
N MET A 87 -4.50 -8.92 14.72
CA MET A 87 -3.07 -9.19 14.83
C MET A 87 -2.66 -10.24 13.81
N PRO A 88 -1.68 -9.93 12.96
CA PRO A 88 -1.19 -10.91 11.99
C PRO A 88 -0.40 -12.03 12.67
N HIS A 89 -0.10 -13.07 11.89
CA HIS A 89 0.73 -14.17 12.37
C HIS A 89 2.13 -13.66 12.73
N SER A 90 2.81 -14.42 13.59
CA SER A 90 4.09 -14.00 14.14
C SER A 90 5.16 -13.74 13.08
N ASN A 91 5.11 -14.47 11.96
CA ASN A 91 6.08 -14.23 10.90
C ASN A 91 5.93 -12.83 10.30
N TYR A 92 4.72 -12.31 10.23
CA TYR A 92 4.49 -10.94 9.76
C TYR A 92 4.87 -9.92 10.85
N LEU A 93 4.57 -10.23 12.10
CA LEU A 93 4.98 -9.34 13.19
C LEU A 93 6.49 -9.14 13.18
N ASN A 94 7.23 -10.23 13.02
CA ASN A 94 8.69 -10.16 12.96
C ASN A 94 9.15 -9.37 11.74
N LEU A 95 8.48 -9.57 10.61
CA LEU A 95 8.84 -8.89 9.38
C LEU A 95 8.66 -7.38 9.51
N PHE A 96 7.52 -6.95 10.06
CA PHE A 96 7.25 -5.53 10.25
C PHE A 96 8.26 -4.90 11.19
N GLU A 97 8.63 -5.60 12.24
CA GLU A 97 9.63 -5.11 13.18
C GLU A 97 10.99 -4.98 12.50
N THR A 98 11.39 -6.00 11.76
CA THR A 98 12.67 -6.01 11.05
C THR A 98 12.76 -4.89 10.02
N LYS A 99 11.66 -4.62 9.33
CA LYS A 99 11.62 -3.59 8.30
C LYS A 99 11.32 -2.20 8.86
N ASP A 100 11.11 -2.11 10.16
CA ASP A 100 10.82 -0.84 10.82
C ASP A 100 9.55 -0.19 10.29
N VAL A 101 8.50 -1.00 10.13
CA VAL A 101 7.19 -0.54 9.69
C VAL A 101 6.24 -0.65 10.85
N GLU A 102 5.55 0.43 11.16
CA GLU A 102 4.60 0.45 12.26
C GLU A 102 3.38 -0.40 11.91
N LEU A 103 2.94 -1.23 12.85
CA LEU A 103 1.77 -2.10 12.65
C LEU A 103 0.72 -1.75 13.68
N LEU A 104 -0.48 -1.43 13.20
CA LEU A 104 -1.59 -1.03 14.06
C LEU A 104 -2.77 -1.99 13.84
N TYR A 105 -3.32 -2.47 14.94
CA TYR A 105 -4.49 -3.33 14.91
C TYR A 105 -5.25 -3.20 16.23
N PRO A 106 -6.55 -3.53 16.26
CA PRO A 106 -7.33 -3.46 17.50
C PRO A 106 -6.85 -4.49 18.51
N GLU A 107 -6.95 -4.15 19.74
CA GLU A 107 -6.58 -5.08 20.83
C GLU A 107 -7.72 -6.01 21.17
#